data_f9a1dffb7a58db192b5e6ffce58901a3
#
_entry.id   f9a1dffb7a58db192b5e6ffce58901a3
#
_cell.length_a   1.000
_cell.length_b   1.000
_cell.length_c   1.000
_cell.angle_alpha   90.00
_cell.angle_beta   90.00
_cell.angle_gamma   90.00
#
_symmetry.space_group_name_H-M   'P 1'
#
loop_
_entity.id
_entity.type
_entity.pdbx_description
1 polymer ?
#
loop_
_entity_poly.entity_id
_entity_poly.type
_entity_poly.pdbx_seq_one_letter_code
_entity_poly.pdbx_strand_id
1 'polypeptide(L)' 'MSTKFAVGDHVSWNSEAGRVSGTITKIHTADFDYKGHRRRASEDDPQYEIASDKTDHIAAHKGSALTLLDS' A
#
# COMPACT_ATOMS: atom_id res chain seq x y z
N MET A 1 11.46 13.18 -1.92
CA MET A 1 10.22 13.78 -2.28
C MET A 1 9.03 13.12 -1.59
N SER A 2 7.94 13.77 -1.60
CA SER A 2 6.78 13.34 -0.85
C SER A 2 6.16 12.05 -1.40
N THR A 3 5.35 11.41 -0.56
CA THR A 3 4.60 10.24 -0.95
C THR A 3 3.42 10.66 -1.83
N LYS A 4 2.98 9.75 -2.69
CA LYS A 4 1.80 9.97 -3.54
C LYS A 4 0.51 9.89 -2.76
N PHE A 5 0.51 9.13 -1.67
CA PHE A 5 -0.68 8.82 -0.89
C PHE A 5 -0.41 9.11 0.56
N ALA A 6 -1.46 9.20 1.35
CA ALA A 6 -1.37 9.45 2.78
C ALA A 6 -2.13 8.38 3.54
N VAL A 7 -1.77 8.22 4.81
CA VAL A 7 -2.52 7.33 5.70
C VAL A 7 -3.98 7.78 5.73
N GLY A 8 -4.88 6.83 5.55
CA GLY A 8 -6.31 7.11 5.47
C GLY A 8 -6.85 7.17 4.05
N ASP A 9 -5.97 7.24 3.06
CA ASP A 9 -6.41 7.28 1.66
C ASP A 9 -6.99 5.93 1.26
N HIS A 10 -8.05 5.98 0.47
CA HIS A 10 -8.69 4.79 -0.07
C HIS A 10 -8.14 4.53 -1.46
N VAL A 11 -7.58 3.35 -1.66
CA VAL A 11 -6.88 3.00 -2.89
C VAL A 11 -7.32 1.64 -3.39
N SER A 12 -6.99 1.34 -4.64
CA SER A 12 -7.22 0.02 -5.21
C SER A 12 -5.98 -0.46 -5.93
N TRP A 13 -5.91 -1.78 -6.13
CA TRP A 13 -4.82 -2.42 -6.86
C TRP A 13 -5.33 -3.71 -7.46
N ASN A 14 -4.59 -4.26 -8.43
CA ASN A 14 -4.91 -5.53 -9.03
C ASN A 14 -4.22 -6.66 -8.30
N SER A 15 -4.97 -7.72 -8.02
CA SER A 15 -4.43 -8.92 -7.41
C SER A 15 -4.81 -10.12 -8.28
N GLU A 16 -4.34 -11.30 -7.90
CA GLU A 16 -4.70 -12.52 -8.62
C GLU A 16 -6.21 -12.76 -8.61
N ALA A 17 -6.88 -12.31 -7.58
CA ALA A 17 -8.32 -12.46 -7.45
C ALA A 17 -9.11 -11.35 -8.15
N GLY A 18 -8.41 -10.43 -8.82
CA GLY A 18 -9.05 -9.30 -9.47
C GLY A 18 -8.74 -8.00 -8.74
N ARG A 19 -9.56 -7.00 -8.98
CA ARG A 19 -9.34 -5.69 -8.39
C ARG A 19 -9.81 -5.66 -6.94
N VAL A 20 -8.95 -5.18 -6.07
CA VAL A 20 -9.28 -5.04 -4.64
C VAL A 20 -9.02 -3.62 -4.20
N SER A 21 -9.63 -3.24 -3.10
CA SER A 21 -9.46 -1.91 -2.53
C SER A 21 -9.24 -1.99 -1.03
N GLY A 22 -8.72 -0.92 -0.48
CA GLY A 22 -8.46 -0.83 0.95
C GLY A 22 -8.02 0.55 1.34
N THR A 23 -7.72 0.71 2.62
CA THR A 23 -7.30 1.98 3.20
C THR A 23 -5.86 1.89 3.64
N ILE A 24 -5.07 2.90 3.30
CA ILE A 24 -3.66 2.96 3.69
C ILE A 24 -3.58 3.16 5.20
N THR A 25 -2.85 2.26 5.86
CA THR A 25 -2.68 2.32 7.31
C THR A 25 -1.27 2.73 7.71
N LYS A 26 -0.29 2.55 6.82
CA LYS A 26 1.10 2.87 7.14
C LYS A 26 1.87 3.14 5.86
N ILE A 27 2.84 4.04 5.95
CA ILE A 27 3.71 4.37 4.81
C ILE A 27 5.14 4.09 5.22
N HIS A 28 5.86 3.34 4.39
CA HIS A 28 7.26 3.01 4.63
C HIS A 28 8.12 3.76 3.61
N THR A 29 9.05 4.54 4.12
CA THR A 29 10.01 5.27 3.28
C THR A 29 11.43 4.75 3.46
N ALA A 30 11.58 3.63 4.14
CA ALA A 30 12.84 2.93 4.31
C ALA A 30 12.56 1.44 4.32
N ASP A 31 13.59 0.63 4.11
CA ASP A 31 13.42 -0.82 4.10
C ASP A 31 12.76 -1.30 5.37
N PHE A 32 11.90 -2.29 5.25
CA PHE A 32 11.18 -2.83 6.40
C PHE A 32 10.93 -4.33 6.21
N ASP A 33 10.67 -5.01 7.32
CA ASP A 33 10.32 -6.42 7.30
C ASP A 33 8.80 -6.57 7.27
N TYR A 34 8.32 -7.43 6.38
CA TYR A 34 6.90 -7.66 6.22
C TYR A 34 6.66 -9.15 6.01
N LYS A 35 5.97 -9.77 6.94
CA LYS A 35 5.64 -11.20 6.89
C LYS A 35 6.86 -12.07 6.65
N GLY A 36 7.95 -11.76 7.35
CA GLY A 36 9.17 -12.53 7.24
C GLY A 36 10.05 -12.22 6.05
N HIS A 37 9.68 -11.24 5.24
CA HIS A 37 10.44 -10.83 4.06
C HIS A 37 10.89 -9.39 4.18
N ARG A 38 12.10 -9.13 3.74
CA ARG A 38 12.61 -7.76 3.68
C ARG A 38 12.04 -7.08 2.45
N ARG A 39 11.37 -5.98 2.68
CA ARG A 39 10.82 -5.15 1.61
C ARG A 39 11.65 -3.88 1.47
N ARG A 40 11.87 -3.46 0.25
CA ARG A 40 12.65 -2.25 -0.01
C ARG A 40 11.75 -1.07 -0.24
N ALA A 41 12.06 0.02 0.44
CA ALA A 41 11.33 1.27 0.25
C ALA A 41 12.29 2.42 0.45
N SER A 42 11.95 3.57 -0.11
CA SER A 42 12.72 4.79 0.06
C SER A 42 11.77 5.97 -0.02
N GLU A 43 12.29 7.17 0.24
CA GLU A 43 11.46 8.36 0.13
C GLU A 43 11.00 8.61 -1.31
N ASP A 44 11.81 8.20 -2.28
CA ASP A 44 11.45 8.35 -3.69
C ASP A 44 10.54 7.23 -4.19
N ASP A 45 10.53 6.10 -3.49
CA ASP A 45 9.75 4.94 -3.90
C ASP A 45 9.20 4.23 -2.66
N PRO A 46 8.26 4.87 -1.96
CA PRO A 46 7.72 4.31 -0.73
C PRO A 46 6.81 3.13 -0.98
N GLN A 47 6.67 2.29 0.03
CA GLN A 47 5.67 1.23 0.04
C GLN A 47 4.59 1.56 1.05
N TYR A 48 3.39 1.11 0.75
CA TYR A 48 2.21 1.40 1.55
C TYR A 48 1.63 0.11 2.08
N GLU A 49 1.30 0.08 3.37
CA GLU A 49 0.51 -1.00 3.94
C GLU A 49 -0.95 -0.61 3.89
N ILE A 50 -1.77 -1.51 3.39
CA ILE A 50 -3.17 -1.24 3.11
C ILE A 50 -4.02 -2.31 3.75
N ALA A 51 -5.01 -1.91 4.53
CA ALA A 51 -5.99 -2.83 5.09
C ALA A 51 -7.09 -3.04 4.07
N SER A 52 -7.29 -4.29 3.64
CA SER A 52 -8.29 -4.61 2.65
C SER A 52 -9.70 -4.31 3.17
N ASP A 53 -10.55 -3.80 2.29
CA ASP A 53 -11.93 -3.47 2.67
C ASP A 53 -12.78 -4.72 2.95
N LYS A 54 -12.45 -5.83 2.29
CA LYS A 54 -13.30 -7.03 2.36
C LYS A 54 -12.80 -8.08 3.32
N THR A 55 -11.56 -8.00 3.74
CA THR A 55 -10.95 -9.00 4.60
C THR A 55 -10.10 -8.32 5.65
N ASP A 56 -9.60 -9.10 6.61
CA ASP A 56 -8.67 -8.59 7.61
C ASP A 56 -7.23 -8.60 7.11
N HIS A 57 -7.02 -8.93 5.86
CA HIS A 57 -5.67 -9.02 5.31
C HIS A 57 -5.07 -7.63 5.08
N ILE A 58 -3.79 -7.55 5.30
CA ILE A 58 -3.02 -6.34 5.02
C ILE A 58 -2.10 -6.66 3.85
N ALA A 59 -2.04 -5.75 2.90
CA ALA A 59 -1.17 -5.86 1.74
C ALA A 59 -0.13 -4.77 1.77
N ALA A 60 1.01 -5.00 1.14
CA ALA A 60 2.05 -3.99 1.00
C ALA A 60 2.37 -3.84 -0.48
N HIS A 61 2.24 -2.63 -1.00
CA HIS A 61 2.47 -2.34 -2.41
C HIS A 61 3.17 -1.01 -2.58
N LYS A 62 3.91 -0.89 -3.67
CA LYS A 62 4.48 0.39 -4.05
C LYS A 62 3.40 1.29 -4.64
N GLY A 63 3.66 2.59 -4.59
CA GLY A 63 2.66 3.56 -5.07
C GLY A 63 2.29 3.36 -6.53
N SER A 64 3.23 2.88 -7.36
CA SER A 64 2.95 2.65 -8.76
C SER A 64 1.90 1.57 -9.00
N ALA A 65 1.66 0.70 -8.02
CA ALA A 65 0.67 -0.36 -8.12
C ALA A 65 -0.71 0.08 -7.61
N LEU A 66 -0.81 1.27 -7.07
CA LEU A 66 -2.02 1.75 -6.41
C LEU A 66 -2.71 2.83 -7.22
N THR A 67 -4.05 2.85 -7.15
CA THR A 67 -4.86 3.91 -7.74
C THR A 67 -5.69 4.53 -6.63
N LEU A 68 -5.65 5.86 -6.54
CA LEU A 68 -6.44 6.58 -5.54
C LEU A 68 -7.90 6.54 -5.93
N LEU A 69 -8.75 6.23 -4.96
CA LEU A 69 -10.19 6.21 -5.17
C LEU A 69 -10.81 7.47 -4.56
N ASP A 70 -11.76 8.02 -5.29
CA ASP A 70 -12.55 9.14 -4.81
C ASP A 70 -13.76 8.60 -4.07
N SER A 71 -13.71 8.62 -2.78
CA SER A 71 -14.86 8.09 -2.06
C SER A 71 -15.16 8.88 -0.81
#